data_0d14258db860a48bb0f77640f143aab9
#
_entry.id   0d14258db860a48bb0f77640f143aab9
#
_cell.length_a   1.000
_cell.length_b   1.000
_cell.length_c   1.000
_cell.angle_alpha   90.00
_cell.angle_beta   90.00
_cell.angle_gamma   90.00
#
_symmetry.space_group_name_H-M   'P 1'
#
loop_
_entity.id
_entity.type
_entity.pdbx_description
1 polymer ?
#
loop_
_entity_poly.entity_id
_entity_poly.type
_entity_poly.pdbx_seq_one_letter_code
_entity_poly.pdbx_strand_id
1 'polypeptide(L)'
;MRTLYQTVSATLDKIDFGAIWLGFQRYPFALYDETNVYLGEYTFPRDNRFLGNTAIDYEGDVIAIWNISDPTQEDPQLLASNIVHEMFHVYQKKHNEKRYPNDLVMLDYPTAIENYQLKYHENSLLANAYLEKSDFSRRKLLEEFVASRKCREKMIGHIIHQEFLTETIEGLAEFAGCMALKQLSSKKFDERILDYISKLSLLDERIFDIRRNLYFSGALFFLLLSELKIEFHHCLNDTSIAIFPWLANMLSTHFPVVYPENNVLAELYAEHIDSRKKQFKDFLDAHEDAVSMKAFICGYDPMNMIRMDNMILCSHFIMLENGAMNEPLFLKGPVLVYLKENSYNEIYSYAR
;
A
#
# COMPACT_ATOMS: atom_id res chain seq x y z
N MET A 1 3.31 14.67 -22.96
CA MET A 1 2.95 14.95 -21.56
C MET A 1 1.84 16.00 -21.39
N ARG A 2 1.96 17.22 -21.89
CA ARG A 2 0.94 18.27 -21.70
C ARG A 2 -0.47 17.87 -22.16
N THR A 3 -0.59 17.24 -23.34
CA THR A 3 -1.86 16.70 -23.85
C THR A 3 -2.45 15.64 -22.92
N LEU A 4 -1.62 14.73 -22.39
CA LEU A 4 -2.06 13.73 -21.42
C LEU A 4 -2.60 14.41 -20.15
N TYR A 5 -1.88 15.40 -19.61
CA TYR A 5 -2.33 16.16 -18.44
C TYR A 5 -3.72 16.77 -18.66
N GLN A 6 -3.93 17.43 -19.81
CA GLN A 6 -5.23 18.04 -20.17
C GLN A 6 -6.33 16.99 -20.31
N THR A 7 -6.03 15.85 -20.95
CA THR A 7 -6.99 14.75 -21.11
C THR A 7 -7.38 14.15 -19.77
N VAL A 8 -6.41 13.92 -18.88
CA VAL A 8 -6.66 13.42 -17.53
C VAL A 8 -7.44 14.43 -16.71
N SER A 9 -7.09 15.72 -16.80
CA SER A 9 -7.83 16.81 -16.13
C SER A 9 -9.29 16.82 -16.55
N ALA A 10 -9.57 16.76 -17.87
CA ALA A 10 -10.95 16.69 -18.40
C ALA A 10 -11.67 15.39 -18.04
N THR A 11 -10.94 14.30 -17.78
CA THR A 11 -11.50 13.04 -17.30
C THR A 11 -11.89 13.14 -15.83
N LEU A 12 -11.06 13.76 -14.99
CA LEU A 12 -11.35 14.03 -13.58
C LEU A 12 -12.56 14.95 -13.39
N ASP A 13 -12.84 15.88 -14.33
CA ASP A 13 -14.03 16.74 -14.30
C ASP A 13 -15.36 15.99 -14.41
N LYS A 14 -15.34 14.74 -14.86
CA LYS A 14 -16.53 13.87 -14.98
C LYS A 14 -16.85 13.10 -13.70
N ILE A 15 -16.02 13.18 -12.68
CA ILE A 15 -16.14 12.40 -11.44
C ILE A 15 -16.91 13.22 -10.41
N ASP A 16 -17.93 12.62 -9.84
CA ASP A 16 -18.58 13.11 -8.61
C ASP A 16 -17.80 12.60 -7.39
N PHE A 17 -16.87 13.41 -6.91
CA PHE A 17 -16.05 13.10 -5.75
C PHE A 17 -16.88 12.97 -4.46
N GLY A 18 -17.93 13.80 -4.33
CA GLY A 18 -18.82 13.76 -3.17
C GLY A 18 -19.62 12.46 -3.06
N ALA A 19 -19.92 11.81 -4.19
CA ALA A 19 -20.54 10.50 -4.22
C ALA A 19 -19.57 9.35 -3.84
N ILE A 20 -18.26 9.58 -3.91
CA ILE A 20 -17.24 8.61 -3.46
C ILE A 20 -17.12 8.67 -1.94
N TRP A 21 -16.95 9.87 -1.40
CA TRP A 21 -16.79 10.08 0.03
C TRP A 21 -17.30 11.45 0.46
N LEU A 22 -17.99 11.54 1.59
CA LEU A 22 -18.53 12.79 2.09
C LEU A 22 -17.42 13.81 2.36
N GLY A 23 -17.51 14.99 1.71
CA GLY A 23 -16.52 16.05 1.81
C GLY A 23 -15.26 15.84 0.95
N PHE A 24 -15.15 14.73 0.23
CA PHE A 24 -14.10 14.55 -0.74
C PHE A 24 -14.35 15.42 -1.97
N GLN A 25 -13.32 16.02 -2.50
CA GLN A 25 -13.38 16.90 -3.66
C GLN A 25 -12.16 16.72 -4.54
N ARG A 26 -12.22 17.27 -5.75
CA ARG A 26 -11.05 17.32 -6.62
C ARG A 26 -9.96 18.19 -5.99
N TYR A 27 -8.75 17.65 -5.89
CA TYR A 27 -7.56 18.37 -5.44
C TYR A 27 -6.60 18.65 -6.61
N PRO A 28 -5.65 19.60 -6.45
CA PRO A 28 -4.59 19.80 -7.43
C PRO A 28 -3.76 18.53 -7.62
N PHE A 29 -3.31 18.30 -8.86
CA PHE A 29 -2.41 17.20 -9.16
C PHE A 29 -1.33 17.62 -10.15
N ALA A 30 -0.20 16.93 -10.12
CA ALA A 30 0.86 17.05 -11.09
C ALA A 30 1.21 15.70 -11.72
N LEU A 31 1.44 15.71 -13.03
CA LEU A 31 2.16 14.64 -13.72
C LEU A 31 3.62 15.04 -13.84
N TYR A 32 4.54 14.09 -13.70
CA TYR A 32 5.95 14.38 -13.89
C TYR A 32 6.69 13.23 -14.57
N ASP A 33 7.76 13.56 -15.24
CA ASP A 33 8.72 12.63 -15.86
C ASP A 33 10.12 12.81 -15.27
N GLU A 34 11.14 12.29 -15.91
CA GLU A 34 12.52 12.42 -15.43
C GLU A 34 13.01 13.86 -15.37
N THR A 35 12.45 14.75 -16.18
CA THR A 35 12.96 16.11 -16.40
C THR A 35 12.00 17.21 -16.00
N ASN A 36 10.71 17.02 -16.15
CA ASN A 36 9.71 18.08 -16.00
C ASN A 36 8.52 17.67 -15.13
N VAL A 37 7.90 18.69 -14.54
CA VAL A 37 6.63 18.62 -13.83
C VAL A 37 5.57 19.42 -14.58
N TYR A 38 4.37 18.87 -14.68
CA TYR A 38 3.18 19.44 -15.32
C TYR A 38 2.09 19.62 -14.28
N LEU A 39 1.86 20.86 -13.87
CA LEU A 39 0.89 21.25 -12.84
C LEU A 39 0.02 22.41 -13.36
N GLY A 40 -1.28 22.20 -13.55
CA GLY A 40 -2.16 23.19 -14.16
C GLY A 40 -1.65 23.62 -15.53
N GLU A 41 -1.53 24.91 -15.75
CA GLU A 41 -0.96 25.49 -16.98
C GLU A 41 0.57 25.58 -16.97
N TYR A 42 1.22 25.24 -15.85
CA TYR A 42 2.67 25.38 -15.68
C TYR A 42 3.41 24.12 -16.08
N THR A 43 4.63 24.33 -16.60
CA THR A 43 5.64 23.30 -16.78
C THR A 43 6.97 23.86 -16.26
N PHE A 44 7.62 23.09 -15.39
CA PHE A 44 8.90 23.51 -14.78
C PHE A 44 9.82 22.30 -14.57
N PRO A 45 11.13 22.50 -14.39
CA PRO A 45 12.06 21.42 -14.13
C PRO A 45 11.71 20.63 -12.87
N ARG A 46 11.82 19.30 -12.95
CA ARG A 46 11.63 18.42 -11.80
C ARG A 46 12.71 18.65 -10.74
N ASP A 47 12.31 18.68 -9.50
CA ASP A 47 13.20 18.68 -8.34
C ASP A 47 12.97 17.44 -7.43
N ASN A 48 13.73 17.34 -6.34
CA ASN A 48 13.74 16.19 -5.44
C ASN A 48 12.43 16.01 -4.64
N ARG A 49 11.46 16.93 -4.72
CA ARG A 49 10.15 16.77 -4.09
C ARG A 49 9.26 15.77 -4.84
N PHE A 50 9.50 15.62 -6.16
CA PHE A 50 8.72 14.75 -7.04
C PHE A 50 9.34 13.35 -7.10
N LEU A 51 9.01 12.53 -6.09
CA LEU A 51 9.46 11.14 -5.95
C LEU A 51 8.27 10.20 -5.71
N GLY A 52 8.14 9.17 -6.55
CA GLY A 52 7.05 8.18 -6.45
C GLY A 52 5.67 8.75 -6.82
N ASN A 53 4.65 7.98 -6.55
CA ASN A 53 3.24 8.38 -6.67
C ASN A 53 2.73 8.58 -5.25
N THR A 54 2.27 9.78 -4.91
CA THR A 54 1.91 10.14 -3.54
C THR A 54 1.28 11.53 -3.46
N ALA A 55 0.90 11.94 -2.24
CA ALA A 55 0.52 13.33 -1.93
C ALA A 55 1.68 14.06 -1.24
N ILE A 56 2.10 15.20 -1.79
CA ILE A 56 3.21 16.01 -1.27
C ILE A 56 2.75 17.41 -0.85
N ASP A 57 3.49 18.00 0.09
CA ASP A 57 3.38 19.43 0.38
C ASP A 57 4.12 20.22 -0.71
N TYR A 58 3.41 21.13 -1.38
CA TYR A 58 3.94 21.92 -2.48
C TYR A 58 3.39 23.36 -2.44
N GLU A 59 4.27 24.36 -2.30
CA GLU A 59 3.95 25.80 -2.33
C GLU A 59 2.80 26.20 -1.36
N GLY A 60 2.76 25.58 -0.19
CA GLY A 60 1.76 25.86 0.86
C GLY A 60 0.43 25.13 0.72
N ASP A 61 0.30 24.23 -0.25
CA ASP A 61 -0.83 23.32 -0.40
C ASP A 61 -0.35 21.86 -0.44
N VAL A 62 -1.28 20.90 -0.38
CA VAL A 62 -1.01 19.48 -0.59
C VAL A 62 -1.54 19.10 -1.96
N ILE A 63 -0.70 18.47 -2.78
CA ILE A 63 -1.06 18.05 -4.14
C ILE A 63 -0.80 16.56 -4.35
N ALA A 64 -1.58 15.93 -5.22
CA ALA A 64 -1.31 14.59 -5.71
C ALA A 64 -0.24 14.61 -6.81
N ILE A 65 0.72 13.69 -6.79
CA ILE A 65 1.73 13.57 -7.84
C ILE A 65 1.75 12.17 -8.43
N TRP A 66 2.02 12.10 -9.75
CA TRP A 66 2.10 10.83 -10.45
C TRP A 66 3.24 10.84 -11.48
N ASN A 67 4.09 9.81 -11.43
CA ASN A 67 5.19 9.62 -12.36
C ASN A 67 4.68 9.00 -13.68
N ILE A 68 5.13 9.53 -14.80
CA ILE A 68 4.80 9.01 -16.14
C ILE A 68 6.10 8.71 -16.89
N SER A 69 6.35 7.44 -17.16
CA SER A 69 7.50 7.00 -17.97
C SER A 69 7.26 7.16 -19.46
N ASP A 70 6.07 6.75 -19.96
CA ASP A 70 5.68 6.86 -21.37
C ASP A 70 4.22 7.35 -21.48
N PRO A 71 4.01 8.62 -21.85
CA PRO A 71 2.67 9.19 -21.95
C PRO A 71 1.81 8.58 -23.06
N THR A 72 2.40 7.82 -23.99
CA THR A 72 1.68 7.17 -25.09
C THR A 72 1.04 5.84 -24.70
N GLN A 73 1.51 5.24 -23.61
CA GLN A 73 1.00 3.97 -23.09
C GLN A 73 -0.12 4.18 -22.03
N GLU A 74 -0.35 5.41 -21.60
CA GLU A 74 -1.29 5.69 -20.53
C GLU A 74 -2.75 5.69 -21.01
N ASP A 75 -3.61 4.94 -20.31
CA ASP A 75 -5.05 5.05 -20.46
C ASP A 75 -5.57 6.17 -19.53
N PRO A 76 -6.19 7.24 -20.07
CA PRO A 76 -6.59 8.39 -19.27
C PRO A 76 -7.61 8.09 -18.17
N GLN A 77 -8.47 7.06 -18.31
CA GLN A 77 -9.45 6.70 -17.29
C GLN A 77 -8.79 5.92 -16.14
N LEU A 78 -7.88 4.99 -16.47
CA LEU A 78 -7.08 4.29 -15.47
C LEU A 78 -6.17 5.27 -14.73
N LEU A 79 -5.50 6.15 -15.45
CA LEU A 79 -4.62 7.16 -14.85
C LEU A 79 -5.42 8.15 -13.96
N ALA A 80 -6.59 8.62 -14.42
CA ALA A 80 -7.45 9.46 -13.60
C ALA A 80 -7.87 8.78 -12.29
N SER A 81 -8.21 7.49 -12.34
CA SER A 81 -8.56 6.74 -11.12
C SER A 81 -7.38 6.56 -10.16
N ASN A 82 -6.17 6.38 -10.69
CA ASN A 82 -4.95 6.30 -9.88
C ASN A 82 -4.62 7.67 -9.24
N ILE A 83 -4.85 8.77 -9.98
CA ILE A 83 -4.71 10.12 -9.42
C ILE A 83 -5.77 10.39 -8.36
N VAL A 84 -7.00 9.86 -8.48
CA VAL A 84 -8.01 9.95 -7.41
C VAL A 84 -7.55 9.21 -6.15
N HIS A 85 -6.87 8.08 -6.27
CA HIS A 85 -6.21 7.43 -5.13
C HIS A 85 -5.27 8.42 -4.41
N GLU A 86 -4.36 9.08 -5.14
CA GLU A 86 -3.43 10.05 -4.54
C GLU A 86 -4.15 11.31 -4.03
N MET A 87 -5.23 11.74 -4.69
CA MET A 87 -6.08 12.82 -4.17
C MET A 87 -6.78 12.43 -2.85
N PHE A 88 -7.07 11.14 -2.65
CA PHE A 88 -7.62 10.69 -1.38
C PHE A 88 -6.57 10.79 -0.26
N HIS A 89 -5.30 10.56 -0.53
CA HIS A 89 -4.21 10.86 0.41
C HIS A 89 -4.11 12.38 0.72
N VAL A 90 -4.35 13.26 -0.27
CA VAL A 90 -4.48 14.71 0.00
C VAL A 90 -5.63 14.97 0.97
N TYR A 91 -6.79 14.34 0.74
CA TYR A 91 -7.95 14.43 1.61
C TYR A 91 -7.64 13.96 3.03
N GLN A 92 -7.02 12.79 3.19
CA GLN A 92 -6.60 12.24 4.48
C GLN A 92 -5.67 13.22 5.23
N LYS A 93 -4.63 13.75 4.58
CA LYS A 93 -3.72 14.74 5.17
C LYS A 93 -4.46 16.01 5.63
N LYS A 94 -5.35 16.56 4.79
CA LYS A 94 -6.14 17.77 5.11
C LYS A 94 -7.14 17.56 6.25
N HIS A 95 -7.54 16.29 6.52
CA HIS A 95 -8.43 15.93 7.62
C HIS A 95 -7.68 15.37 8.85
N ASN A 96 -6.37 15.65 8.96
CA ASN A 96 -5.53 15.23 10.07
C ASN A 96 -5.53 13.72 10.33
N GLU A 97 -5.57 12.90 9.29
CA GLU A 97 -5.39 11.46 9.41
C GLU A 97 -4.03 11.16 10.09
N LYS A 98 -4.03 10.25 11.06
CA LYS A 98 -2.83 9.92 11.85
C LYS A 98 -2.52 8.42 11.89
N ARG A 99 -3.40 7.60 11.29
CA ARG A 99 -3.28 6.14 11.33
C ARG A 99 -2.31 5.60 10.28
N TYR A 100 -1.24 6.35 9.98
CA TYR A 100 -0.24 5.89 9.02
C TYR A 100 0.53 4.69 9.58
N PRO A 101 0.73 3.62 8.77
CA PRO A 101 1.55 2.50 9.17
C PRO A 101 3.01 2.92 9.32
N ASN A 102 3.75 2.16 10.13
CA ASN A 102 5.20 2.22 10.14
C ASN A 102 5.76 1.09 9.28
N ASP A 103 6.13 1.41 8.03
CA ASP A 103 6.64 0.43 7.08
C ASP A 103 7.94 -0.24 7.53
N LEU A 104 8.79 0.47 8.29
CA LEU A 104 10.03 -0.11 8.83
C LEU A 104 9.73 -1.18 9.90
N VAL A 105 8.65 -1.00 10.69
CA VAL A 105 8.14 -2.02 11.61
C VAL A 105 7.55 -3.19 10.81
N MET A 106 6.85 -2.92 9.70
CA MET A 106 6.28 -3.97 8.85
C MET A 106 7.36 -4.86 8.20
N LEU A 107 8.60 -4.39 8.06
CA LEU A 107 9.71 -5.24 7.58
C LEU A 107 10.06 -6.38 8.55
N ASP A 108 9.64 -6.31 9.81
CA ASP A 108 9.74 -7.39 10.81
C ASP A 108 8.57 -8.40 10.72
N TYR A 109 7.81 -8.36 9.64
CA TYR A 109 6.66 -9.22 9.44
C TYR A 109 7.03 -10.71 9.60
N PRO A 110 6.29 -11.48 10.43
CA PRO A 110 6.61 -12.87 10.72
C PRO A 110 6.56 -13.74 9.46
N THR A 111 7.68 -14.39 9.15
CA THR A 111 7.85 -15.24 7.97
C THR A 111 7.49 -16.71 8.24
N ALA A 112 6.71 -17.04 9.28
CA ALA A 112 6.22 -18.38 9.51
C ALA A 112 5.22 -18.81 8.45
N ILE A 113 5.31 -20.05 7.97
CA ILE A 113 4.45 -20.59 6.92
C ILE A 113 2.97 -20.57 7.34
N GLU A 114 2.67 -20.81 8.61
CA GLU A 114 1.32 -20.81 9.17
C GLU A 114 0.66 -19.41 9.05
N ASN A 115 1.46 -18.36 9.21
CA ASN A 115 0.99 -16.98 9.00
C ASN A 115 0.58 -16.75 7.54
N TYR A 116 1.37 -17.21 6.58
CA TYR A 116 1.03 -17.09 5.16
C TYR A 116 -0.14 -17.98 4.74
N GLN A 117 -0.30 -19.16 5.33
CA GLN A 117 -1.46 -20.03 5.12
C GLN A 117 -2.75 -19.34 5.58
N LEU A 118 -2.74 -18.76 6.78
CA LEU A 118 -3.88 -17.98 7.29
C LEU A 118 -4.14 -16.72 6.44
N LYS A 119 -3.08 -16.00 6.04
CA LYS A 119 -3.23 -14.81 5.17
C LYS A 119 -3.86 -15.17 3.82
N TYR A 120 -3.42 -16.25 3.20
CA TYR A 120 -4.01 -16.75 1.96
C TYR A 120 -5.48 -17.15 2.15
N HIS A 121 -5.79 -17.81 3.26
CA HIS A 121 -7.16 -18.17 3.60
C HIS A 121 -8.05 -16.92 3.78
N GLU A 122 -7.59 -15.90 4.51
CA GLU A 122 -8.27 -14.61 4.65
C GLU A 122 -8.54 -13.95 3.30
N ASN A 123 -7.52 -13.86 2.45
CA ASN A 123 -7.62 -13.26 1.13
C ASN A 123 -8.64 -14.01 0.26
N SER A 124 -8.63 -15.35 0.32
CA SER A 124 -9.57 -16.20 -0.42
C SER A 124 -11.02 -16.02 0.07
N LEU A 125 -11.22 -15.90 1.38
CA LEU A 125 -12.55 -15.63 1.95
C LEU A 125 -13.10 -14.28 1.48
N LEU A 126 -12.26 -13.24 1.49
CA LEU A 126 -12.63 -11.90 1.04
C LEU A 126 -12.95 -11.87 -0.46
N ALA A 127 -12.11 -12.51 -1.29
CA ALA A 127 -12.32 -12.62 -2.73
C ALA A 127 -13.64 -13.37 -3.04
N ASN A 128 -13.90 -14.48 -2.37
CA ASN A 128 -15.13 -15.25 -2.51
C ASN A 128 -16.36 -14.47 -2.02
N ALA A 129 -16.24 -13.73 -0.91
CA ALA A 129 -17.32 -12.88 -0.41
C ALA A 129 -17.70 -11.80 -1.43
N TYR A 130 -16.71 -11.22 -2.13
CA TYR A 130 -17.00 -10.24 -3.16
C TYR A 130 -17.67 -10.85 -4.40
N LEU A 131 -17.28 -12.06 -4.82
CA LEU A 131 -17.85 -12.76 -5.97
C LEU A 131 -19.24 -13.35 -5.70
N GLU A 132 -19.58 -13.61 -4.43
CA GLU A 132 -20.86 -14.19 -4.05
C GLU A 132 -21.99 -13.21 -4.35
N LYS A 133 -23.16 -13.74 -4.75
CA LYS A 133 -24.34 -12.92 -5.12
C LYS A 133 -25.36 -12.77 -4.00
N SER A 134 -25.38 -13.70 -3.08
CA SER A 134 -26.31 -13.70 -1.95
C SER A 134 -25.76 -12.88 -0.80
N ASP A 135 -26.45 -11.83 -0.38
CA ASP A 135 -26.04 -11.01 0.77
C ASP A 135 -25.89 -11.83 2.06
N PHE A 136 -26.69 -12.87 2.22
CA PHE A 136 -26.57 -13.79 3.34
C PHE A 136 -25.23 -14.54 3.30
N SER A 137 -24.87 -15.12 2.15
CA SER A 137 -23.62 -15.85 1.97
C SER A 137 -22.41 -14.89 2.04
N ARG A 138 -22.52 -13.68 1.48
CA ARG A 138 -21.51 -12.62 1.61
C ARG A 138 -21.20 -12.27 3.07
N ARG A 139 -22.24 -12.07 3.88
CA ARG A 139 -22.09 -11.76 5.31
C ARG A 139 -21.43 -12.91 6.06
N LYS A 140 -21.81 -14.15 5.76
CA LYS A 140 -21.20 -15.33 6.37
C LYS A 140 -19.69 -15.42 6.04
N LEU A 141 -19.31 -15.26 4.77
CA LEU A 141 -17.90 -15.25 4.36
C LEU A 141 -17.11 -14.09 4.99
N LEU A 142 -17.74 -12.91 5.14
CA LEU A 142 -17.14 -11.76 5.83
C LEU A 142 -16.91 -12.06 7.32
N GLU A 143 -17.85 -12.73 8.00
CA GLU A 143 -17.70 -13.16 9.40
C GLU A 143 -16.59 -14.20 9.56
N GLU A 144 -16.49 -15.16 8.62
CA GLU A 144 -15.39 -16.14 8.57
C GLU A 144 -14.03 -15.46 8.33
N PHE A 145 -13.97 -14.48 7.43
CA PHE A 145 -12.78 -13.63 7.20
C PHE A 145 -12.35 -12.91 8.48
N VAL A 146 -13.29 -12.28 9.19
CA VAL A 146 -12.99 -11.58 10.44
C VAL A 146 -12.50 -12.55 11.52
N ALA A 147 -13.11 -13.73 11.63
CA ALA A 147 -12.69 -14.77 12.58
C ALA A 147 -11.27 -15.27 12.26
N SER A 148 -10.96 -15.54 10.98
CA SER A 148 -9.64 -15.95 10.52
C SER A 148 -8.57 -14.89 10.86
N ARG A 149 -8.85 -13.62 10.57
CA ARG A 149 -7.94 -12.51 10.86
C ARG A 149 -7.71 -12.29 12.36
N LYS A 150 -8.74 -12.46 13.20
CA LYS A 150 -8.58 -12.47 14.66
C LYS A 150 -7.74 -13.65 15.16
N CYS A 151 -7.83 -14.81 14.51
CA CYS A 151 -6.96 -15.93 14.82
C CYS A 151 -5.50 -15.62 14.50
N ARG A 152 -5.26 -15.02 13.33
CA ARG A 152 -3.92 -14.59 12.90
C ARG A 152 -3.36 -13.46 13.78
N GLU A 153 -4.20 -12.53 14.24
CA GLU A 153 -3.82 -11.49 15.22
C GLU A 153 -3.26 -12.10 16.50
N LYS A 154 -3.87 -13.18 17.02
CA LYS A 154 -3.36 -13.90 18.19
C LYS A 154 -2.03 -14.61 17.90
N MET A 155 -1.82 -15.05 16.66
CA MET A 155 -0.61 -15.75 16.24
C MET A 155 0.60 -14.82 16.08
N ILE A 156 0.44 -13.71 15.37
CA ILE A 156 1.54 -12.80 15.04
C ILE A 156 1.62 -11.54 15.93
N GLY A 157 0.65 -11.38 16.84
CA GLY A 157 0.65 -10.29 17.81
C GLY A 157 0.48 -8.91 17.20
N HIS A 158 1.14 -7.92 17.82
CA HIS A 158 0.93 -6.50 17.49
C HIS A 158 1.34 -6.10 16.07
N ILE A 159 2.18 -6.88 15.39
CA ILE A 159 2.64 -6.55 14.03
C ILE A 159 1.47 -6.45 13.02
N ILE A 160 0.39 -7.21 13.24
CA ILE A 160 -0.79 -7.17 12.37
C ILE A 160 -1.47 -5.79 12.37
N HIS A 161 -1.26 -4.97 13.40
CA HIS A 161 -1.79 -3.61 13.43
C HIS A 161 -1.23 -2.75 12.29
N GLN A 162 -0.01 -3.04 11.82
CA GLN A 162 0.53 -2.35 10.64
C GLN A 162 -0.27 -2.69 9.37
N GLU A 163 -0.77 -3.94 9.25
CA GLU A 163 -1.70 -4.30 8.16
C GLU A 163 -3.00 -3.51 8.27
N PHE A 164 -3.60 -3.44 9.46
CA PHE A 164 -4.86 -2.72 9.67
C PHE A 164 -4.73 -1.23 9.37
N LEU A 165 -3.59 -0.63 9.73
CA LEU A 165 -3.27 0.76 9.42
C LEU A 165 -3.07 0.94 7.91
N THR A 166 -2.33 0.04 7.26
CA THR A 166 -2.11 0.09 5.80
C THR A 166 -3.44 -0.04 5.04
N GLU A 167 -4.28 -1.02 5.39
CA GLU A 167 -5.61 -1.14 4.77
C GLU A 167 -6.49 0.10 5.02
N THR A 168 -6.36 0.73 6.20
CA THR A 168 -7.10 1.96 6.50
C THR A 168 -6.64 3.14 5.64
N ILE A 169 -5.35 3.29 5.41
CA ILE A 169 -4.80 4.41 4.63
C ILE A 169 -4.88 4.12 3.14
N GLU A 170 -4.22 3.05 2.70
CA GLU A 170 -4.06 2.70 1.30
C GLU A 170 -5.32 2.03 0.71
N GLY A 171 -5.96 1.15 1.50
CA GLY A 171 -7.19 0.48 1.07
C GLY A 171 -8.34 1.44 0.86
N LEU A 172 -8.48 2.51 1.67
CA LEU A 172 -9.47 3.56 1.43
C LEU A 172 -9.13 4.41 0.21
N ALA A 173 -7.86 4.74 0.01
CA ALA A 173 -7.43 5.48 -1.18
C ALA A 173 -7.68 4.65 -2.45
N GLU A 174 -7.39 3.35 -2.41
CA GLU A 174 -7.66 2.43 -3.51
C GLU A 174 -9.16 2.22 -3.75
N PHE A 175 -9.97 2.15 -2.68
CA PHE A 175 -11.44 2.19 -2.78
C PHE A 175 -11.91 3.45 -3.49
N ALA A 176 -11.39 4.62 -3.15
CA ALA A 176 -11.75 5.88 -3.80
C ALA A 176 -11.37 5.87 -5.29
N GLY A 177 -10.19 5.38 -5.64
CA GLY A 177 -9.76 5.17 -7.02
C GLY A 177 -10.69 4.22 -7.79
N CYS A 178 -11.07 3.08 -7.19
CA CYS A 178 -12.01 2.12 -7.77
C CYS A 178 -13.39 2.74 -8.00
N MET A 179 -13.91 3.51 -7.04
CA MET A 179 -15.22 4.18 -7.19
C MET A 179 -15.19 5.25 -8.27
N ALA A 180 -14.10 5.98 -8.42
CA ALA A 180 -13.88 6.91 -9.53
C ALA A 180 -13.86 6.17 -10.88
N LEU A 181 -13.14 5.05 -10.96
CA LEU A 181 -13.11 4.22 -12.17
C LEU A 181 -14.48 3.67 -12.54
N LYS A 182 -15.29 3.27 -11.55
CA LYS A 182 -16.67 2.81 -11.75
C LYS A 182 -17.55 3.89 -12.38
N GLN A 183 -17.38 5.15 -12.00
CA GLN A 183 -18.09 6.30 -12.63
C GLN A 183 -17.62 6.54 -14.06
N LEU A 184 -16.33 6.34 -14.36
CA LEU A 184 -15.76 6.58 -15.68
C LEU A 184 -16.00 5.42 -16.66
N SER A 185 -15.92 4.18 -16.19
CA SER A 185 -16.07 2.96 -16.98
C SER A 185 -16.34 1.74 -16.08
N SER A 186 -17.58 1.25 -16.08
CA SER A 186 -17.92 0.01 -15.35
C SER A 186 -17.10 -1.18 -15.83
N LYS A 187 -16.83 -1.29 -17.15
CA LYS A 187 -16.03 -2.37 -17.70
C LYS A 187 -14.61 -2.39 -17.12
N LYS A 188 -13.91 -1.24 -17.10
CA LYS A 188 -12.55 -1.16 -16.55
C LYS A 188 -12.53 -1.36 -15.03
N PHE A 189 -13.58 -0.91 -14.34
CA PHE A 189 -13.77 -1.21 -12.93
C PHE A 189 -13.85 -2.72 -12.70
N ASP A 190 -14.72 -3.42 -13.43
CA ASP A 190 -14.87 -4.88 -13.30
C ASP A 190 -13.55 -5.61 -13.60
N GLU A 191 -12.82 -5.19 -14.65
CA GLU A 191 -11.50 -5.73 -15.00
C GLU A 191 -10.48 -5.51 -13.85
N ARG A 192 -10.44 -4.32 -13.22
CA ARG A 192 -9.58 -4.03 -12.08
C ARG A 192 -9.92 -4.90 -10.87
N ILE A 193 -11.19 -5.07 -10.57
CA ILE A 193 -11.62 -5.89 -9.43
C ILE A 193 -11.28 -7.37 -9.65
N LEU A 194 -11.48 -7.89 -10.86
CA LEU A 194 -11.07 -9.26 -11.19
C LEU A 194 -9.55 -9.45 -11.08
N ASP A 195 -8.76 -8.45 -11.45
CA ASP A 195 -7.30 -8.45 -11.25
C ASP A 195 -6.93 -8.50 -9.75
N TYR A 196 -7.60 -7.72 -8.88
CA TYR A 196 -7.36 -7.77 -7.43
C TYR A 196 -7.74 -9.12 -6.84
N ILE A 197 -8.90 -9.66 -7.22
CA ILE A 197 -9.32 -11.01 -6.81
C ILE A 197 -8.28 -12.05 -7.23
N SER A 198 -7.80 -11.96 -8.46
CA SER A 198 -6.75 -12.84 -8.98
C SER A 198 -5.45 -12.73 -8.14
N LYS A 199 -4.99 -11.52 -7.85
CA LYS A 199 -3.77 -11.28 -7.04
C LYS A 199 -3.88 -11.80 -5.61
N LEU A 200 -5.08 -11.79 -5.04
CA LEU A 200 -5.32 -12.26 -3.68
C LEU A 200 -5.58 -13.77 -3.57
N SER A 201 -6.05 -14.41 -4.63
CA SER A 201 -6.50 -15.81 -4.60
C SER A 201 -5.62 -16.78 -5.40
N LEU A 202 -4.75 -16.28 -6.28
CA LEU A 202 -3.78 -17.15 -6.97
C LEU A 202 -2.58 -17.44 -6.06
N LEU A 203 -2.15 -18.70 -6.09
CA LEU A 203 -0.94 -19.16 -5.40
C LEU A 203 0.27 -18.92 -6.30
N ASP A 204 0.94 -17.82 -6.07
CA ASP A 204 2.24 -17.49 -6.65
C ASP A 204 3.05 -16.60 -5.69
N GLU A 205 4.26 -16.18 -6.10
CA GLU A 205 5.18 -15.38 -5.27
C GLU A 205 4.58 -14.08 -4.74
N ARG A 206 3.56 -13.51 -5.39
CA ARG A 206 2.90 -12.24 -5.01
C ARG A 206 2.22 -12.33 -3.65
N ILE A 207 1.89 -13.54 -3.14
CA ILE A 207 1.30 -13.70 -1.80
C ILE A 207 2.22 -13.19 -0.69
N PHE A 208 3.54 -13.19 -0.91
CA PHE A 208 4.54 -12.74 0.07
C PHE A 208 4.75 -11.23 0.07
N ASP A 209 4.25 -10.50 -0.94
CA ASP A 209 4.23 -9.03 -0.94
C ASP A 209 3.06 -8.53 -0.10
N ILE A 210 3.21 -8.65 1.23
CA ILE A 210 2.14 -8.32 2.18
C ILE A 210 1.66 -6.90 1.98
N ARG A 211 2.59 -5.92 1.88
CA ARG A 211 2.23 -4.51 1.77
C ARG A 211 1.37 -4.23 0.54
N ARG A 212 1.76 -4.73 -0.63
CA ARG A 212 0.99 -4.52 -1.88
C ARG A 212 -0.37 -5.22 -1.84
N ASN A 213 -0.43 -6.40 -1.25
CA ASN A 213 -1.69 -7.12 -1.10
C ASN A 213 -2.70 -6.38 -0.23
N LEU A 214 -2.26 -5.53 0.71
CA LEU A 214 -3.14 -4.74 1.57
C LEU A 214 -3.89 -3.63 0.83
N TYR A 215 -3.37 -3.14 -0.30
CA TYR A 215 -4.12 -2.24 -1.20
C TYR A 215 -5.34 -2.97 -1.76
N PHE A 216 -5.13 -4.18 -2.27
CA PHE A 216 -6.18 -4.97 -2.91
C PHE A 216 -7.18 -5.53 -1.90
N SER A 217 -6.71 -6.08 -0.77
CA SER A 217 -7.59 -6.58 0.28
C SER A 217 -8.39 -5.45 0.93
N GLY A 218 -7.77 -4.30 1.19
CA GLY A 218 -8.44 -3.11 1.70
C GLY A 218 -9.53 -2.60 0.74
N ALA A 219 -9.21 -2.45 -0.56
CA ALA A 219 -10.19 -2.02 -1.56
C ALA A 219 -11.38 -2.98 -1.64
N LEU A 220 -11.14 -4.30 -1.77
CA LEU A 220 -12.22 -5.29 -1.81
C LEU A 220 -13.06 -5.31 -0.53
N PHE A 221 -12.41 -5.15 0.62
CA PHE A 221 -13.09 -5.07 1.90
C PHE A 221 -14.06 -3.89 1.96
N PHE A 222 -13.62 -2.67 1.62
CA PHE A 222 -14.47 -1.49 1.63
C PHE A 222 -15.54 -1.51 0.54
N LEU A 223 -15.26 -2.06 -0.64
CA LEU A 223 -16.26 -2.28 -1.68
C LEU A 223 -17.34 -3.26 -1.21
N LEU A 224 -16.96 -4.38 -0.56
CA LEU A 224 -17.90 -5.34 -0.01
C LEU A 224 -18.78 -4.71 1.08
N LEU A 225 -18.20 -3.91 2.00
CA LEU A 225 -18.95 -3.17 3.01
C LEU A 225 -19.97 -2.22 2.38
N SER A 226 -19.55 -1.48 1.36
CA SER A 226 -20.41 -0.55 0.62
C SER A 226 -21.59 -1.28 -0.04
N GLU A 227 -21.35 -2.41 -0.70
CA GLU A 227 -22.40 -3.22 -1.33
C GLU A 227 -23.36 -3.85 -0.31
N LEU A 228 -22.84 -4.27 0.85
CA LEU A 228 -23.64 -4.78 1.96
C LEU A 228 -24.35 -3.68 2.76
N LYS A 229 -24.14 -2.41 2.40
CA LYS A 229 -24.67 -1.24 3.11
C LYS A 229 -24.28 -1.21 4.59
N ILE A 230 -23.06 -1.66 4.89
CA ILE A 230 -22.45 -1.54 6.20
C ILE A 230 -21.74 -0.17 6.23
N GLU A 231 -22.20 0.70 7.13
CA GLU A 231 -21.69 2.07 7.22
C GLU A 231 -20.27 2.10 7.80
N PHE A 232 -19.35 2.77 7.11
CA PHE A 232 -17.96 2.92 7.55
C PHE A 232 -17.38 4.33 7.29
N HIS A 233 -18.12 5.21 6.61
CA HIS A 233 -17.63 6.53 6.19
C HIS A 233 -17.32 7.46 7.37
N HIS A 234 -17.98 7.29 8.51
CA HIS A 234 -17.72 8.08 9.72
C HIS A 234 -16.40 7.70 10.40
N CYS A 235 -15.82 6.55 10.06
CA CYS A 235 -14.55 6.08 10.66
C CYS A 235 -13.35 6.97 10.35
N LEU A 236 -13.43 7.90 9.38
CA LEU A 236 -12.38 8.92 9.19
C LEU A 236 -12.41 10.03 10.25
N ASN A 237 -13.51 10.20 10.96
CA ASN A 237 -13.61 11.22 12.02
C ASN A 237 -13.06 10.72 13.37
N ASP A 238 -12.97 9.40 13.58
CA ASP A 238 -12.31 8.78 14.72
C ASP A 238 -10.97 8.20 14.28
N THR A 239 -9.92 9.01 14.42
CA THR A 239 -8.57 8.67 13.99
C THR A 239 -7.78 7.83 14.99
N SER A 240 -8.41 7.29 16.03
CA SER A 240 -7.75 6.53 17.08
C SER A 240 -7.62 5.03 16.75
N ILE A 241 -8.55 4.47 15.96
CA ILE A 241 -8.64 3.03 15.70
C ILE A 241 -8.66 2.78 14.18
N ALA A 242 -7.89 1.81 13.71
CA ALA A 242 -7.98 1.32 12.33
C ALA A 242 -9.39 0.74 12.06
N ILE A 243 -9.82 0.77 10.79
CA ILE A 243 -11.22 0.42 10.45
C ILE A 243 -11.52 -1.06 10.69
N PHE A 244 -10.57 -1.97 10.44
CA PHE A 244 -10.80 -3.39 10.67
C PHE A 244 -11.13 -3.74 12.14
N PRO A 245 -10.34 -3.34 13.16
CA PRO A 245 -10.69 -3.59 14.57
C PRO A 245 -12.04 -3.00 14.97
N TRP A 246 -12.39 -1.82 14.44
CA TRP A 246 -13.69 -1.21 14.71
C TRP A 246 -14.82 -2.09 14.17
N LEU A 247 -14.75 -2.52 12.91
CA LEU A 247 -15.76 -3.40 12.29
C LEU A 247 -15.81 -4.78 12.96
N ALA A 248 -14.65 -5.35 13.28
CA ALA A 248 -14.54 -6.66 13.91
C ALA A 248 -15.24 -6.74 15.28
N ASN A 249 -15.43 -5.59 15.94
CA ASN A 249 -16.21 -5.51 17.19
C ASN A 249 -17.72 -5.49 16.95
N MET A 250 -18.16 -5.11 15.75
CA MET A 250 -19.59 -5.09 15.37
C MET A 250 -20.07 -6.43 14.84
N LEU A 251 -19.19 -7.27 14.30
CA LEU A 251 -19.53 -8.56 13.72
C LEU A 251 -19.37 -9.68 14.76
N SER A 252 -20.39 -10.54 14.84
CA SER A 252 -20.32 -11.76 15.66
C SER A 252 -19.36 -12.76 15.01
N THR A 253 -18.33 -13.20 15.75
CA THR A 253 -17.26 -14.05 15.20
C THR A 253 -17.10 -15.34 16.01
N HIS A 254 -18.11 -16.20 16.00
CA HIS A 254 -18.07 -17.49 16.70
C HIS A 254 -17.82 -18.66 15.71
N PHE A 255 -17.01 -18.44 14.68
CA PHE A 255 -16.66 -19.48 13.74
C PHE A 255 -15.37 -20.19 14.17
N PRO A 256 -15.32 -21.51 14.17
CA PRO A 256 -14.07 -22.23 14.27
C PRO A 256 -13.24 -21.93 13.00
N VAL A 257 -12.03 -21.44 13.18
CA VAL A 257 -11.11 -21.21 12.05
C VAL A 257 -10.45 -22.53 11.69
N VAL A 258 -10.79 -23.05 10.53
CA VAL A 258 -10.16 -24.23 9.94
C VAL A 258 -9.62 -23.81 8.59
N TYR A 259 -8.32 -23.90 8.42
CA TYR A 259 -7.66 -23.68 7.14
C TYR A 259 -6.86 -24.92 6.75
N PRO A 260 -6.96 -25.36 5.48
CA PRO A 260 -6.21 -26.52 5.03
C PRO A 260 -4.73 -26.18 4.88
N GLU A 261 -3.88 -27.11 5.23
CA GLU A 261 -2.49 -27.04 4.81
C GLU A 261 -2.41 -27.04 3.27
N ASN A 262 -1.54 -26.19 2.73
CA ASN A 262 -1.39 -26.04 1.29
C ASN A 262 0.06 -26.32 0.89
N ASN A 263 0.27 -27.46 0.25
CA ASN A 263 1.63 -27.91 -0.15
C ASN A 263 2.24 -26.98 -1.20
N VAL A 264 1.43 -26.44 -2.14
CA VAL A 264 1.92 -25.50 -3.14
C VAL A 264 2.43 -24.21 -2.47
N LEU A 265 1.70 -23.73 -1.47
CA LEU A 265 2.14 -22.57 -0.69
C LEU A 265 3.43 -22.86 0.08
N ALA A 266 3.58 -24.07 0.60
CA ALA A 266 4.80 -24.47 1.31
C ALA A 266 6.04 -24.51 0.39
N GLU A 267 5.87 -24.97 -0.85
CA GLU A 267 6.92 -24.96 -1.87
C GLU A 267 7.31 -23.53 -2.24
N LEU A 268 6.33 -22.67 -2.58
CA LEU A 268 6.54 -21.25 -2.87
C LEU A 268 7.20 -20.50 -1.71
N TYR A 269 6.82 -20.83 -0.48
CA TYR A 269 7.43 -20.25 0.71
C TYR A 269 8.91 -20.60 0.82
N ALA A 270 9.29 -21.86 0.59
CA ALA A 270 10.69 -22.26 0.60
C ALA A 270 11.51 -21.49 -0.45
N GLU A 271 10.99 -21.40 -1.67
CA GLU A 271 11.60 -20.62 -2.76
C GLU A 271 11.71 -19.11 -2.41
N HIS A 272 10.69 -18.54 -1.80
CA HIS A 272 10.70 -17.15 -1.35
C HIS A 272 11.80 -16.87 -0.31
N ILE A 273 11.91 -17.73 0.71
CA ILE A 273 12.95 -17.61 1.74
C ILE A 273 14.35 -17.74 1.14
N ASP A 274 14.57 -18.70 0.24
CA ASP A 274 15.86 -18.88 -0.42
C ASP A 274 16.21 -17.71 -1.36
N SER A 275 15.22 -17.18 -2.07
CA SER A 275 15.38 -15.97 -2.91
C SER A 275 15.80 -14.76 -2.07
N ARG A 276 15.18 -14.53 -0.91
CA ARG A 276 15.56 -13.44 0.01
C ARG A 276 17.01 -13.60 0.50
N LYS A 277 17.38 -14.79 0.97
CA LYS A 277 18.77 -15.07 1.41
C LYS A 277 19.77 -14.82 0.29
N LYS A 278 19.42 -15.24 -0.94
CA LYS A 278 20.25 -15.03 -2.12
C LYS A 278 20.45 -13.55 -2.42
N GLN A 279 19.40 -12.72 -2.37
CA GLN A 279 19.53 -11.28 -2.62
C GLN A 279 20.52 -10.61 -1.65
N PHE A 280 20.45 -10.93 -0.35
CA PHE A 280 21.41 -10.40 0.61
C PHE A 280 22.83 -10.92 0.34
N LYS A 281 22.97 -12.21 0.04
CA LYS A 281 24.27 -12.80 -0.28
C LYS A 281 24.88 -12.16 -1.52
N ASP A 282 24.12 -12.06 -2.62
CA ASP A 282 24.59 -11.46 -3.89
C ASP A 282 25.05 -10.02 -3.68
N PHE A 283 24.31 -9.25 -2.84
CA PHE A 283 24.72 -7.89 -2.50
C PHE A 283 26.01 -7.86 -1.70
N LEU A 284 26.14 -8.67 -0.66
CA LEU A 284 27.32 -8.72 0.21
C LEU A 284 28.56 -9.21 -0.54
N ASP A 285 28.42 -10.18 -1.46
CA ASP A 285 29.51 -10.67 -2.31
C ASP A 285 30.01 -9.59 -3.32
N ALA A 286 29.15 -8.65 -3.68
CA ALA A 286 29.48 -7.56 -4.62
C ALA A 286 30.02 -6.28 -3.94
N HIS A 287 29.83 -6.11 -2.62
CA HIS A 287 30.14 -4.88 -1.89
C HIS A 287 30.88 -5.21 -0.59
N GLU A 288 32.21 -5.08 -0.62
CA GLU A 288 33.07 -5.46 0.51
C GLU A 288 33.14 -4.38 1.62
N ASP A 289 32.92 -3.10 1.28
CA ASP A 289 33.11 -1.98 2.19
C ASP A 289 31.81 -1.36 2.69
N ALA A 290 31.64 -1.35 4.00
CA ALA A 290 30.58 -0.59 4.67
C ALA A 290 31.09 0.73 5.21
N VAL A 291 30.37 1.81 4.92
CA VAL A 291 30.62 3.14 5.47
C VAL A 291 30.04 3.25 6.87
N SER A 292 30.90 3.45 7.88
CA SER A 292 30.44 3.68 9.25
C SER A 292 29.76 5.04 9.36
N MET A 293 28.48 5.04 9.71
CA MET A 293 27.66 6.23 9.83
C MET A 293 26.50 6.02 10.78
N LYS A 294 26.45 6.79 11.86
CA LYS A 294 25.25 6.84 12.71
C LYS A 294 24.24 7.82 12.13
N ALA A 295 23.09 7.32 11.74
CA ALA A 295 22.02 8.10 11.14
C ALA A 295 20.65 7.48 11.40
N PHE A 296 19.60 8.21 11.00
CA PHE A 296 18.23 7.72 10.98
C PHE A 296 17.73 7.61 9.56
N ILE A 297 16.95 6.58 9.27
CA ILE A 297 16.20 6.45 8.03
C ILE A 297 15.04 7.46 8.09
N CYS A 298 15.01 8.44 7.17
CA CYS A 298 14.00 9.49 7.10
C CYS A 298 13.19 9.49 5.80
N GLY A 299 13.61 8.74 4.78
CA GLY A 299 12.88 8.57 3.53
C GLY A 299 13.25 7.26 2.85
N TYR A 300 12.29 6.61 2.23
CA TYR A 300 12.47 5.30 1.60
C TYR A 300 11.31 4.97 0.65
N ASP A 301 11.53 3.96 -0.19
CA ASP A 301 10.46 3.34 -0.97
C ASP A 301 10.06 2.01 -0.31
N PRO A 302 8.93 1.96 0.40
CA PRO A 302 8.53 0.78 1.18
C PRO A 302 8.21 -0.45 0.32
N MET A 303 7.96 -0.26 -1.00
CA MET A 303 7.69 -1.34 -1.94
C MET A 303 8.95 -2.08 -2.41
N ASN A 304 10.13 -1.49 -2.16
CA ASN A 304 11.43 -1.96 -2.67
C ASN A 304 12.43 -2.17 -1.54
N MET A 305 11.96 -2.71 -0.40
CA MET A 305 12.77 -3.00 0.78
C MET A 305 12.50 -4.41 1.29
N ILE A 306 13.57 -5.08 1.69
CA ILE A 306 13.50 -6.37 2.41
C ILE A 306 14.41 -6.33 3.63
N ARG A 307 14.02 -7.04 4.69
CA ARG A 307 14.81 -7.13 5.93
C ARG A 307 15.24 -8.57 6.20
N MET A 308 16.45 -8.72 6.68
CA MET A 308 16.98 -9.96 7.25
C MET A 308 17.81 -9.61 8.48
N ASP A 309 17.40 -10.09 9.64
CA ASP A 309 18.00 -9.76 10.94
C ASP A 309 18.07 -8.24 11.17
N ASN A 310 19.28 -7.69 11.36
CA ASN A 310 19.55 -6.27 11.52
C ASN A 310 19.91 -5.56 10.20
N MET A 311 19.66 -6.16 9.05
CA MET A 311 19.96 -5.59 7.74
C MET A 311 18.69 -5.28 6.97
N ILE A 312 18.68 -4.12 6.29
CA ILE A 312 17.64 -3.77 5.32
C ILE A 312 18.30 -3.51 3.96
N LEU A 313 17.88 -4.25 2.95
CA LEU A 313 18.28 -4.03 1.56
C LEU A 313 17.22 -3.22 0.85
N CYS A 314 17.60 -2.03 0.37
CA CYS A 314 16.76 -1.10 -0.38
C CYS A 314 17.18 -1.13 -1.85
N SER A 315 16.33 -1.65 -2.73
CA SER A 315 16.67 -1.76 -4.15
C SER A 315 16.42 -0.48 -4.95
N HIS A 316 15.61 0.48 -4.43
CA HIS A 316 15.30 1.72 -5.13
C HIS A 316 16.04 2.94 -4.56
N PHE A 317 15.66 3.43 -3.39
CA PHE A 317 16.35 4.51 -2.70
C PHE A 317 16.13 4.47 -1.19
N ILE A 318 17.04 5.13 -0.47
CA ILE A 318 16.89 5.41 0.95
C ILE A 318 17.45 6.80 1.25
N MET A 319 16.87 7.51 2.19
CA MET A 319 17.34 8.80 2.70
C MET A 319 17.75 8.65 4.16
N LEU A 320 18.94 9.16 4.47
CA LEU A 320 19.54 9.07 5.80
C LEU A 320 19.78 10.47 6.35
N GLU A 321 19.46 10.69 7.62
CA GLU A 321 19.73 11.96 8.30
C GLU A 321 20.46 11.74 9.62
N ASN A 322 21.26 12.71 10.02
CA ASN A 322 21.79 12.86 11.37
C ASN A 322 21.87 14.34 11.71
N GLY A 323 21.94 14.66 13.00
CA GLY A 323 21.92 16.04 13.49
C GLY A 323 23.08 16.94 13.03
N ALA A 324 24.07 16.41 12.30
CA ALA A 324 25.21 17.13 11.76
C ALA A 324 25.04 17.50 10.28
N MET A 325 23.99 17.01 9.61
CA MET A 325 23.72 17.26 8.19
C MET A 325 22.76 18.43 8.03
N ASN A 326 23.01 19.28 7.01
CA ASN A 326 22.08 20.33 6.60
C ASN A 326 20.88 19.78 5.81
N GLU A 327 21.11 18.70 5.07
CA GLU A 327 20.09 18.00 4.26
C GLU A 327 20.28 16.49 4.39
N PRO A 328 19.20 15.70 4.26
CA PRO A 328 19.29 14.24 4.25
C PRO A 328 20.17 13.73 3.10
N LEU A 329 20.99 12.72 3.37
CA LEU A 329 21.75 12.00 2.37
C LEU A 329 20.83 11.09 1.55
N PHE A 330 20.63 11.42 0.29
CA PHE A 330 19.91 10.59 -0.66
C PHE A 330 20.83 9.52 -1.26
N LEU A 331 20.49 8.26 -1.11
CA LEU A 331 21.20 7.13 -1.68
C LEU A 331 20.31 6.39 -2.66
N LYS A 332 20.70 6.34 -3.94
CA LYS A 332 20.04 5.51 -4.94
C LYS A 332 20.47 4.06 -4.75
N GLY A 333 19.52 3.15 -4.76
CA GLY A 333 19.77 1.73 -4.56
C GLY A 333 20.45 1.01 -5.74
N PRO A 334 20.92 -0.23 -5.52
CA PRO A 334 20.74 -0.96 -4.25
C PRO A 334 21.64 -0.43 -3.12
N VAL A 335 21.09 -0.36 -1.92
CA VAL A 335 21.79 0.05 -0.68
C VAL A 335 21.43 -0.90 0.45
N LEU A 336 22.43 -1.39 1.18
CA LEU A 336 22.24 -2.15 2.40
C LEU A 336 22.52 -1.26 3.61
N VAL A 337 21.58 -1.20 4.55
CA VAL A 337 21.79 -0.51 5.82
C VAL A 337 21.81 -1.51 6.97
N TYR A 338 22.65 -1.23 7.98
CA TYR A 338 22.78 -2.04 9.18
C TYR A 338 22.13 -1.30 10.36
N LEU A 339 21.05 -1.87 10.85
CA LEU A 339 20.29 -1.31 11.97
C LEU A 339 21.04 -1.47 13.28
N LYS A 340 20.93 -0.48 14.14
CA LYS A 340 21.29 -0.59 15.55
C LYS A 340 20.36 -1.59 16.24
N GLU A 341 20.90 -2.35 17.18
CA GLU A 341 20.15 -3.31 17.97
C GLU A 341 18.89 -2.66 18.59
N ASN A 342 17.76 -3.36 18.49
CA ASN A 342 16.44 -2.90 18.96
C ASN A 342 15.93 -1.59 18.33
N SER A 343 16.40 -1.25 17.12
CA SER A 343 15.89 -0.11 16.36
C SER A 343 15.29 -0.55 15.02
N TYR A 344 14.30 0.21 14.55
CA TYR A 344 13.72 0.05 13.22
C TYR A 344 14.26 1.09 12.22
N ASN A 345 14.82 2.20 12.70
CA ASN A 345 15.24 3.32 11.85
C ASN A 345 16.62 3.89 12.17
N GLU A 346 17.25 3.56 13.30
CA GLU A 346 18.62 3.99 13.61
C GLU A 346 19.60 3.01 13.01
N ILE A 347 20.53 3.50 12.21
CA ILE A 347 21.60 2.71 11.57
C ILE A 347 22.96 3.06 12.16
N TYR A 348 23.91 2.13 12.05
CA TYR A 348 25.32 2.37 12.40
C TYR A 348 26.27 2.31 11.20
N SER A 349 25.82 1.76 10.06
CA SER A 349 26.58 1.74 8.82
C SER A 349 25.69 1.45 7.61
N TYR A 350 26.19 1.71 6.42
CA TYR A 350 25.58 1.31 5.15
C TYR A 350 26.63 0.88 4.11
N ALA A 351 26.21 0.08 3.12
CA ALA A 351 27.01 -0.31 1.94
C ALA A 351 26.22 -0.02 0.65
N ARG A 352 26.93 0.30 -0.44
CA ARG A 352 26.33 0.56 -1.75
C ARG A 352 27.27 0.25 -2.90
#